data_fdf528e0f4be462c9d668de977f8c443
#
_entry.id   fdf528e0f4be462c9d668de977f8c443
#
_cell.length_a   1.000
_cell.length_b   1.000
_cell.length_c   1.000
_cell.angle_alpha   90.00
_cell.angle_beta   90.00
_cell.angle_gamma   90.00
#
_symmetry.space_group_name_H-M   'P 1'
#
loop_
_entity.id
_entity.type
_entity.pdbx_description
1 polymer ?
#
loop_
_entity_poly.entity_id
_entity_poly.type
_entity_poly.pdbx_seq_one_letter_code
_entity_poly.pdbx_strand_id
1 'polypeptide(L)'
;MFKAPPLLGFRAFPYLGPMTIDNDYIAEKFSLLSKLMDIHGENSFKTKSYSVAAFTLEKLPSSIAELPSAKMTSIRGIGDAIGKKIAEILETGELRLLQQYISQTPPGVIQMLNIKGLGPKKIATIWKEMEIESIGELLYACQENRLLLYKGFGEKTQQNVGAAIEFFLQNQGSHLYAEIEPYASRIDTQLQQQFSTEQSSLTGDFRRQLEIIDHLQWVTTITPADATAFFTTAGFEEIQPDPSSASSATASAAGSSRFKSPEGIVLEFIHTHPDTFFSTLFQTSCSGEFLEAFNETTHWDPHHPHPSEEALFAAANLPFIPAYRREQRIVLDRATQHPLTPDIETTDIRAIIHSHSKYSDGSNTLAEMAAACIEKGYEYLVISDHSKSAGYANGLKEDRIREQHAEIDELNHRLAPFVIFKSIESDILNDGALDYSPDILSTFDLVIASVHSNLKMTEEKAMMRLLNAINNPYTTILGHLTGRLLLSRPGYPVDHKTIIDACVKNKVAIELNAHPRRLDMDWRWISYALDQGALISIDPDAHSVEGYNSIRHGVLAARKAGLTPDRNLSSFGREQFKTYLAERKKSKGI
;
A
#
# COMPACT_ATOMS: atom_id res chain seq x y z
N MET A 1 -33.75 19.16 19.95
CA MET A 1 -33.42 17.74 20.23
C MET A 1 -32.99 17.12 18.91
N PHE A 2 -31.72 17.25 18.59
CA PHE A 2 -31.14 16.57 17.43
C PHE A 2 -30.71 15.16 17.86
N LYS A 3 -31.35 14.14 17.27
CA LYS A 3 -30.91 12.75 17.45
C LYS A 3 -29.60 12.60 16.68
N ALA A 4 -28.54 12.21 17.38
CA ALA A 4 -27.30 11.78 16.78
C ALA A 4 -27.55 10.57 15.86
N PRO A 5 -26.84 10.46 14.72
CA PRO A 5 -26.93 9.29 13.86
C PRO A 5 -26.41 8.05 14.62
N PRO A 6 -26.95 6.85 14.34
CA PRO A 6 -26.53 5.65 15.03
C PRO A 6 -25.07 5.30 14.67
N LEU A 7 -24.28 5.12 15.70
CA LEU A 7 -22.94 4.56 15.66
C LEU A 7 -22.93 3.24 14.89
N LEU A 8 -21.91 3.05 14.07
CA LEU A 8 -21.51 1.84 13.37
C LEU A 8 -21.74 0.57 14.22
N GLY A 9 -22.95 0.06 14.18
CA GLY A 9 -23.26 -1.28 14.62
C GLY A 9 -22.94 -2.22 13.46
N PHE A 10 -21.96 -3.07 13.64
CA PHE A 10 -21.77 -4.23 12.78
C PHE A 10 -23.04 -5.09 12.88
N ARG A 11 -24.03 -4.86 12.03
CA ARG A 11 -25.12 -5.81 11.85
C ARG A 11 -24.69 -6.84 10.82
N ALA A 12 -24.70 -8.09 11.23
CA ALA A 12 -24.51 -9.22 10.34
C ALA A 12 -25.46 -9.11 9.15
N PHE A 13 -24.91 -9.00 7.94
CA PHE A 13 -25.67 -9.12 6.70
C PHE A 13 -26.11 -10.57 6.50
N PRO A 14 -27.36 -10.85 6.17
CA PRO A 14 -27.72 -12.14 5.61
C PRO A 14 -27.18 -12.21 4.16
N TYR A 15 -26.32 -13.19 3.92
CA TYR A 15 -25.75 -13.53 2.61
C TYR A 15 -24.61 -12.65 2.05
N LEU A 16 -23.57 -12.53 2.81
CA LEU A 16 -22.21 -12.47 2.29
C LEU A 16 -21.52 -13.74 2.79
N GLY A 17 -20.80 -14.45 1.94
CA GLY A 17 -20.13 -15.70 2.33
C GLY A 17 -19.33 -15.52 3.64
N PRO A 18 -19.03 -16.56 4.41
CA PRO A 18 -18.50 -16.44 5.75
C PRO A 18 -17.28 -15.51 5.71
N MET A 19 -17.36 -14.40 6.44
CA MET A 19 -16.22 -13.54 6.71
C MET A 19 -15.19 -14.45 7.41
N THR A 20 -14.09 -14.74 6.75
CA THR A 20 -13.02 -15.55 7.33
C THR A 20 -12.45 -14.75 8.49
N ILE A 21 -12.78 -15.18 9.72
CA ILE A 21 -12.21 -14.61 10.94
C ILE A 21 -10.78 -15.18 11.03
N ASP A 22 -9.82 -14.40 10.54
CA ASP A 22 -8.40 -14.73 10.60
C ASP A 22 -7.71 -14.16 11.84
N ASN A 23 -6.42 -14.42 11.95
CA ASN A 23 -5.62 -13.94 13.06
C ASN A 23 -5.56 -12.42 13.13
N ASP A 24 -5.47 -11.76 11.98
CA ASP A 24 -5.36 -10.30 11.88
C ASP A 24 -6.65 -9.63 12.35
N TYR A 25 -7.80 -10.16 11.97
CA TYR A 25 -9.09 -9.68 12.44
C TYR A 25 -9.21 -9.72 13.97
N ILE A 26 -8.77 -10.82 14.62
CA ILE A 26 -8.81 -10.96 16.07
C ILE A 26 -7.76 -10.04 16.73
N ALA A 27 -6.57 -9.94 16.14
CA ALA A 27 -5.49 -9.08 16.60
C ALA A 27 -5.89 -7.59 16.58
N GLU A 28 -6.54 -7.12 15.52
CA GLU A 28 -7.07 -5.76 15.43
C GLU A 28 -8.08 -5.45 16.54
N LYS A 29 -9.03 -6.36 16.80
CA LYS A 29 -10.00 -6.19 17.89
C LYS A 29 -9.31 -6.11 19.26
N PHE A 30 -8.31 -6.94 19.53
CA PHE A 30 -7.55 -6.88 20.78
C PHE A 30 -6.67 -5.65 20.88
N SER A 31 -6.05 -5.23 19.79
CA SER A 31 -5.26 -3.99 19.71
C SER A 31 -6.13 -2.78 20.03
N LEU A 32 -7.29 -2.67 19.39
CA LEU A 32 -8.25 -1.60 19.67
C LEU A 32 -8.73 -1.63 21.11
N LEU A 33 -9.13 -2.80 21.62
CA LEU A 33 -9.56 -2.97 23.02
C LEU A 33 -8.47 -2.50 23.99
N SER A 34 -7.23 -2.93 23.78
CA SER A 34 -6.09 -2.53 24.61
C SER A 34 -5.93 -1.01 24.64
N LYS A 35 -6.00 -0.35 23.46
CA LYS A 35 -5.89 1.12 23.36
C LYS A 35 -7.04 1.84 24.06
N LEU A 36 -8.28 1.36 23.91
CA LEU A 36 -9.44 1.96 24.59
C LEU A 36 -9.36 1.78 26.11
N MET A 37 -8.94 0.61 26.58
CA MET A 37 -8.72 0.39 28.01
C MET A 37 -7.66 1.34 28.59
N ASP A 38 -6.57 1.60 27.87
CA ASP A 38 -5.56 2.60 28.28
C ASP A 38 -6.14 4.02 28.32
N ILE A 39 -6.96 4.41 27.34
CA ILE A 39 -7.64 5.72 27.31
C ILE A 39 -8.58 5.87 28.51
N HIS A 40 -9.27 4.80 28.90
CA HIS A 40 -10.16 4.80 30.07
C HIS A 40 -9.41 4.76 31.42
N GLY A 41 -8.11 4.43 31.40
CA GLY A 41 -7.27 4.36 32.61
C GLY A 41 -7.38 3.03 33.33
N GLU A 42 -7.68 1.95 32.62
CA GLU A 42 -7.73 0.60 33.16
C GLU A 42 -6.37 0.09 33.67
N ASN A 43 -6.40 -0.96 34.45
CA ASN A 43 -5.19 -1.58 34.97
C ASN A 43 -4.22 -1.99 33.85
N SER A 44 -2.98 -1.49 33.94
CA SER A 44 -1.97 -1.68 32.89
C SER A 44 -1.60 -3.12 32.62
N PHE A 45 -1.71 -4.04 33.61
CA PHE A 45 -1.47 -5.47 33.39
C PHE A 45 -2.56 -6.10 32.53
N LYS A 46 -3.84 -5.74 32.81
CA LYS A 46 -4.99 -6.20 32.04
C LYS A 46 -4.91 -5.69 30.61
N THR A 47 -4.62 -4.41 30.42
CA THR A 47 -4.45 -3.77 29.11
C THR A 47 -3.33 -4.44 28.32
N LYS A 48 -2.15 -4.63 28.95
CA LYS A 48 -0.99 -5.25 28.31
C LYS A 48 -1.26 -6.70 27.87
N SER A 49 -2.12 -7.46 28.57
CA SER A 49 -2.45 -8.82 28.15
C SER A 49 -3.12 -8.87 26.78
N TYR A 50 -3.97 -7.89 26.44
CA TYR A 50 -4.60 -7.81 25.13
C TYR A 50 -3.62 -7.35 24.05
N SER A 51 -2.73 -6.38 24.34
CA SER A 51 -1.72 -5.97 23.35
C SER A 51 -0.70 -7.07 23.04
N VAL A 52 -0.30 -7.86 24.05
CA VAL A 52 0.57 -9.03 23.86
C VAL A 52 -0.14 -10.11 23.04
N ALA A 53 -1.42 -10.35 23.31
CA ALA A 53 -2.21 -11.32 22.54
C ALA A 53 -2.38 -10.88 21.09
N ALA A 54 -2.65 -9.60 20.82
CA ALA A 54 -2.71 -9.04 19.48
C ALA A 54 -1.41 -9.29 18.72
N PHE A 55 -0.28 -8.87 19.29
CA PHE A 55 1.04 -9.08 18.70
C PHE A 55 1.38 -10.56 18.45
N THR A 56 0.93 -11.46 19.36
CA THR A 56 1.14 -12.89 19.19
C THR A 56 0.35 -13.43 18.01
N LEU A 57 -0.91 -12.99 17.84
CA LEU A 57 -1.79 -13.42 16.76
C LEU A 57 -1.28 -12.94 15.40
N GLU A 58 -0.83 -11.69 15.29
CA GLU A 58 -0.23 -11.11 14.06
C GLU A 58 1.00 -11.91 13.59
N LYS A 59 1.75 -12.52 14.51
CA LYS A 59 2.95 -13.31 14.21
C LYS A 59 2.72 -14.82 14.15
N LEU A 60 1.49 -15.28 14.33
CA LEU A 60 1.18 -16.70 14.31
C LEU A 60 1.09 -17.21 12.86
N PRO A 61 1.94 -18.16 12.44
CA PRO A 61 1.99 -18.60 11.04
C PRO A 61 0.81 -19.49 10.62
N SER A 62 -0.03 -19.93 11.59
CA SER A 62 -1.22 -20.74 11.32
C SER A 62 -2.47 -20.07 11.87
N SER A 63 -3.63 -20.34 11.25
CA SER A 63 -4.90 -19.81 11.72
C SER A 63 -5.20 -20.29 13.13
N ILE A 64 -5.47 -19.36 14.07
CA ILE A 64 -5.88 -19.69 15.43
C ILE A 64 -7.24 -20.42 15.43
N ALA A 65 -8.08 -20.17 14.44
CA ALA A 65 -9.39 -20.81 14.31
C ALA A 65 -9.32 -22.33 14.09
N GLU A 66 -8.20 -22.84 13.56
CA GLU A 66 -7.97 -24.25 13.32
C GLU A 66 -7.48 -25.01 14.56
N LEU A 67 -7.11 -24.28 15.62
CA LEU A 67 -6.56 -24.88 16.82
C LEU A 67 -7.65 -25.24 17.83
N PRO A 68 -7.60 -26.45 18.43
CA PRO A 68 -8.44 -26.78 19.59
C PRO A 68 -8.21 -25.81 20.75
N SER A 69 -9.26 -25.45 21.50
CA SER A 69 -9.20 -24.46 22.58
C SER A 69 -8.06 -24.74 23.61
N ALA A 70 -7.78 -26.02 23.90
CA ALA A 70 -6.68 -26.40 24.80
C ALA A 70 -5.28 -26.09 24.23
N LYS A 71 -5.13 -26.07 22.90
CA LYS A 71 -3.87 -25.67 22.22
C LYS A 71 -3.72 -24.17 22.12
N MET A 72 -4.82 -23.43 21.99
CA MET A 72 -4.78 -21.94 21.95
C MET A 72 -4.16 -21.39 23.23
N THR A 73 -4.56 -21.89 24.40
CA THR A 73 -4.07 -21.41 25.71
C THR A 73 -2.64 -21.85 26.04
N SER A 74 -2.06 -22.75 25.26
CA SER A 74 -0.63 -23.12 25.38
C SER A 74 0.30 -22.16 24.64
N ILE A 75 -0.25 -21.27 23.80
CA ILE A 75 0.54 -20.28 23.07
C ILE A 75 0.99 -19.18 24.03
N ARG A 76 2.28 -18.89 24.03
CA ARG A 76 2.84 -17.82 24.88
C ARG A 76 2.15 -16.49 24.59
N GLY A 77 1.55 -15.86 25.58
CA GLY A 77 0.77 -14.62 25.47
C GLY A 77 -0.74 -14.82 25.34
N ILE A 78 -1.22 -16.07 25.21
CA ILE A 78 -2.65 -16.42 25.15
C ILE A 78 -3.01 -17.30 26.35
N GLY A 79 -3.34 -16.68 27.48
CA GLY A 79 -3.85 -17.39 28.65
C GLY A 79 -5.36 -17.68 28.55
N ASP A 80 -5.91 -18.41 29.53
CA ASP A 80 -7.31 -18.86 29.55
C ASP A 80 -8.32 -17.72 29.33
N ALA A 81 -8.09 -16.54 29.92
CA ALA A 81 -8.99 -15.40 29.78
C ALA A 81 -8.99 -14.85 28.32
N ILE A 82 -7.84 -14.82 27.69
CA ILE A 82 -7.69 -14.40 26.27
C ILE A 82 -8.25 -15.49 25.35
N GLY A 83 -7.97 -16.76 25.60
CA GLY A 83 -8.52 -17.88 24.83
C GLY A 83 -10.05 -17.88 24.78
N LYS A 84 -10.72 -17.60 25.91
CA LYS A 84 -12.19 -17.43 25.95
C LYS A 84 -12.66 -16.25 25.08
N LYS A 85 -11.89 -15.16 24.99
CA LYS A 85 -12.22 -14.01 24.17
C LYS A 85 -11.97 -14.29 22.67
N ILE A 86 -10.96 -15.07 22.33
CA ILE A 86 -10.77 -15.57 20.97
C ILE A 86 -11.95 -16.45 20.55
N ALA A 87 -12.36 -17.39 21.40
CA ALA A 87 -13.52 -18.25 21.14
C ALA A 87 -14.81 -17.42 20.94
N GLU A 88 -15.04 -16.37 21.77
CA GLU A 88 -16.16 -15.46 21.62
C GLU A 88 -16.16 -14.78 20.23
N ILE A 89 -14.99 -14.30 19.77
CA ILE A 89 -14.87 -13.68 18.43
C ILE A 89 -15.09 -14.70 17.32
N LEU A 90 -14.52 -15.89 17.42
CA LEU A 90 -14.68 -16.95 16.43
C LEU A 90 -16.14 -17.42 16.29
N GLU A 91 -16.89 -17.43 17.40
CA GLU A 91 -18.30 -17.85 17.42
C GLU A 91 -19.25 -16.74 16.95
N THR A 92 -18.99 -15.48 17.34
CA THR A 92 -19.97 -14.38 17.17
C THR A 92 -19.51 -13.32 16.17
N GLY A 93 -18.27 -13.35 15.72
CA GLY A 93 -17.64 -12.28 14.94
C GLY A 93 -17.28 -11.04 15.78
N GLU A 94 -17.68 -10.99 17.07
CA GLU A 94 -17.58 -9.79 17.90
C GLU A 94 -16.99 -10.07 19.29
N LEU A 95 -16.56 -8.99 19.93
CA LEU A 95 -16.07 -9.01 21.32
C LEU A 95 -16.91 -8.04 22.16
N ARG A 96 -17.80 -8.57 23.00
CA ARG A 96 -18.72 -7.78 23.84
C ARG A 96 -17.99 -6.74 24.69
N LEU A 97 -16.82 -7.09 25.23
CA LEU A 97 -16.03 -6.16 26.03
C LEU A 97 -15.55 -4.97 25.16
N LEU A 98 -15.14 -5.20 23.92
CA LEU A 98 -14.76 -4.13 23.00
C LEU A 98 -15.96 -3.23 22.69
N GLN A 99 -17.13 -3.79 22.38
CA GLN A 99 -18.36 -3.03 22.13
C GLN A 99 -18.75 -2.15 23.33
N GLN A 100 -18.56 -2.64 24.54
CA GLN A 100 -18.78 -1.85 25.75
C GLN A 100 -17.88 -0.60 25.79
N TYR A 101 -16.56 -0.74 25.52
CA TYR A 101 -15.65 0.40 25.50
C TYR A 101 -15.95 1.36 24.33
N ILE A 102 -16.28 0.83 23.16
CA ILE A 102 -16.68 1.66 22.01
C ILE A 102 -17.92 2.50 22.36
N SER A 103 -18.94 1.91 22.99
CA SER A 103 -20.16 2.64 23.36
C SER A 103 -19.95 3.72 24.43
N GLN A 104 -18.88 3.62 25.22
CA GLN A 104 -18.50 4.58 26.27
C GLN A 104 -17.49 5.63 25.82
N THR A 105 -16.99 5.54 24.59
CA THR A 105 -15.97 6.45 24.04
C THR A 105 -16.55 7.28 22.90
N PRO A 106 -16.45 8.62 22.94
CA PRO A 106 -16.89 9.44 21.82
C PRO A 106 -16.22 9.02 20.51
N PRO A 107 -16.95 8.98 19.38
CA PRO A 107 -16.40 8.53 18.09
C PRO A 107 -15.14 9.28 17.67
N GLY A 108 -15.10 10.60 17.86
CA GLY A 108 -13.92 11.41 17.53
C GLY A 108 -12.69 11.06 18.36
N VAL A 109 -12.88 10.65 19.64
CA VAL A 109 -11.78 10.15 20.49
C VAL A 109 -11.21 8.84 19.96
N ILE A 110 -12.08 7.95 19.45
CA ILE A 110 -11.65 6.72 18.79
C ILE A 110 -10.88 7.06 17.51
N GLN A 111 -11.37 8.01 16.72
CA GLN A 111 -10.69 8.49 15.51
C GLN A 111 -9.29 9.06 15.78
N MET A 112 -9.06 9.69 16.95
CA MET A 112 -7.75 10.20 17.35
C MET A 112 -6.66 9.11 17.41
N LEU A 113 -7.04 7.83 17.57
CA LEU A 113 -6.10 6.70 17.51
C LEU A 113 -5.42 6.56 16.16
N ASN A 114 -6.00 7.12 15.09
CA ASN A 114 -5.44 7.14 13.75
C ASN A 114 -4.49 8.33 13.51
N ILE A 115 -4.43 9.27 14.45
CA ILE A 115 -3.56 10.46 14.33
C ILE A 115 -2.16 10.09 14.78
N LYS A 116 -1.20 10.19 13.85
CA LYS A 116 0.20 9.89 14.14
C LYS A 116 0.76 10.76 15.25
N GLY A 117 1.40 10.11 16.23
CA GLY A 117 2.00 10.81 17.39
C GLY A 117 1.05 10.97 18.59
N LEU A 118 -0.22 10.54 18.45
CA LEU A 118 -1.16 10.40 19.55
C LEU A 118 -1.24 8.95 20.01
N GLY A 119 -0.63 8.67 21.16
CA GLY A 119 -0.84 7.38 21.83
C GLY A 119 -2.00 7.47 22.84
N PRO A 120 -2.51 6.32 23.34
CA PRO A 120 -3.65 6.27 24.25
C PRO A 120 -3.57 7.21 25.45
N LYS A 121 -2.39 7.37 26.07
CA LYS A 121 -2.20 8.27 27.19
C LYS A 121 -2.39 9.75 26.82
N LYS A 122 -1.88 10.16 25.66
CA LYS A 122 -2.08 11.53 25.16
C LYS A 122 -3.55 11.78 24.83
N ILE A 123 -4.21 10.79 24.21
CA ILE A 123 -5.63 10.86 23.89
C ILE A 123 -6.48 10.94 25.17
N ALA A 124 -6.11 10.19 26.21
CA ALA A 124 -6.77 10.31 27.51
C ALA A 124 -6.68 11.72 28.09
N THR A 125 -5.53 12.39 28.03
CA THR A 125 -5.36 13.78 28.45
C THR A 125 -6.21 14.72 27.58
N ILE A 126 -6.19 14.55 26.25
CA ILE A 126 -6.99 15.36 25.32
C ILE A 126 -8.48 15.26 25.65
N TRP A 127 -8.98 14.05 25.85
CA TRP A 127 -10.40 13.82 26.13
C TRP A 127 -10.80 14.24 27.54
N LYS A 128 -10.08 13.77 28.56
CA LYS A 128 -10.51 13.88 29.97
C LYS A 128 -10.11 15.17 30.63
N GLU A 129 -8.98 15.78 30.24
CA GLU A 129 -8.46 17.01 30.86
C GLU A 129 -8.71 18.24 30.00
N MET A 130 -8.71 18.08 28.65
CA MET A 130 -8.97 19.19 27.72
C MET A 130 -10.42 19.22 27.22
N GLU A 131 -11.21 18.18 27.52
CA GLU A 131 -12.62 18.03 27.11
C GLU A 131 -12.83 18.11 25.60
N ILE A 132 -11.84 17.62 24.82
CA ILE A 132 -11.87 17.58 23.35
C ILE A 132 -12.33 16.19 22.90
N GLU A 133 -13.40 16.14 22.11
CA GLU A 133 -14.04 14.90 21.68
C GLU A 133 -14.03 14.69 20.16
N SER A 134 -13.58 15.68 19.38
CA SER A 134 -13.50 15.58 17.93
C SER A 134 -12.11 15.96 17.39
N ILE A 135 -11.78 15.45 16.19
CA ILE A 135 -10.53 15.79 15.51
C ILE A 135 -10.48 17.26 15.11
N GLY A 136 -11.62 17.85 14.72
CA GLY A 136 -11.71 19.27 14.38
C GLY A 136 -11.44 20.19 15.58
N GLU A 137 -12.00 19.88 16.76
CA GLU A 137 -11.70 20.59 18.00
C GLU A 137 -10.22 20.47 18.39
N LEU A 138 -9.63 19.29 18.17
CA LEU A 138 -8.20 19.07 18.43
C LEU A 138 -7.31 19.88 17.48
N LEU A 139 -7.67 19.98 16.20
CA LEU A 139 -6.96 20.84 15.26
C LEU A 139 -7.02 22.31 15.68
N TYR A 140 -8.21 22.78 16.02
CA TYR A 140 -8.40 24.14 16.53
C TYR A 140 -7.57 24.39 17.80
N ALA A 141 -7.56 23.45 18.74
CA ALA A 141 -6.75 23.55 19.95
C ALA A 141 -5.23 23.59 19.66
N CYS A 142 -4.77 22.93 18.59
CA CYS A 142 -3.39 23.05 18.12
C CYS A 142 -3.11 24.45 17.57
N GLN A 143 -4.02 25.03 16.80
CA GLN A 143 -3.89 26.37 16.22
C GLN A 143 -3.86 27.45 17.29
N GLU A 144 -4.66 27.29 18.36
CA GLU A 144 -4.75 28.18 19.52
C GLU A 144 -3.65 27.94 20.59
N ASN A 145 -2.67 27.07 20.30
CA ASN A 145 -1.58 26.72 21.22
C ASN A 145 -2.04 26.10 22.56
N ARG A 146 -3.26 25.59 22.64
CA ARG A 146 -3.85 25.05 23.87
C ARG A 146 -3.17 23.79 24.37
N LEU A 147 -2.62 22.97 23.49
CA LEU A 147 -1.91 21.73 23.86
C LEU A 147 -0.66 22.03 24.70
N LEU A 148 -0.02 23.18 24.49
CA LEU A 148 1.19 23.58 25.23
C LEU A 148 0.98 23.72 26.74
N LEU A 149 -0.27 23.93 27.17
CA LEU A 149 -0.63 24.08 28.58
C LEU A 149 -0.63 22.75 29.34
N TYR A 150 -0.53 21.59 28.62
CA TYR A 150 -0.65 20.28 29.22
C TYR A 150 0.67 19.53 29.20
N LYS A 151 0.97 18.79 30.27
CA LYS A 151 2.20 18.00 30.39
C LYS A 151 2.26 16.93 29.31
N GLY A 152 3.38 16.88 28.59
CA GLY A 152 3.62 15.89 27.51
C GLY A 152 3.32 16.43 26.10
N PHE A 153 2.88 17.70 26.00
CA PHE A 153 2.69 18.40 24.74
C PHE A 153 3.62 19.61 24.69
N GLY A 154 4.80 19.43 24.11
CA GLY A 154 5.67 20.55 23.77
C GLY A 154 5.35 21.08 22.36
N GLU A 155 5.90 22.24 22.01
CA GLU A 155 5.68 22.91 20.72
C GLU A 155 5.81 21.98 19.52
N LYS A 156 6.91 21.21 19.46
CA LYS A 156 7.14 20.22 18.39
C LYS A 156 6.05 19.13 18.36
N THR A 157 5.53 18.71 19.51
CA THR A 157 4.44 17.73 19.56
C THR A 157 3.15 18.31 19.01
N GLN A 158 2.79 19.53 19.41
CA GLN A 158 1.60 20.23 18.93
C GLN A 158 1.66 20.43 17.41
N GLN A 159 2.77 20.94 16.88
CA GLN A 159 2.97 21.11 15.44
C GLN A 159 2.83 19.77 14.68
N ASN A 160 3.44 18.69 15.18
CA ASN A 160 3.33 17.38 14.56
C ASN A 160 1.92 16.80 14.60
N VAL A 161 1.19 17.04 15.70
CA VAL A 161 -0.21 16.60 15.85
C VAL A 161 -1.08 17.39 14.88
N GLY A 162 -0.94 18.72 14.82
CA GLY A 162 -1.66 19.56 13.86
C GLY A 162 -1.45 19.10 12.41
N ALA A 163 -0.20 18.94 11.98
CA ALA A 163 0.12 18.47 10.64
C ALA A 163 -0.43 17.06 10.34
N ALA A 164 -0.41 16.16 11.35
CA ALA A 164 -0.96 14.82 11.18
C ALA A 164 -2.50 14.83 11.10
N ILE A 165 -3.15 15.76 11.79
CA ILE A 165 -4.61 15.94 11.68
C ILE A 165 -4.97 16.51 10.31
N GLU A 166 -4.29 17.55 9.85
CA GLU A 166 -4.51 18.11 8.52
C GLU A 166 -4.36 17.05 7.43
N PHE A 167 -3.29 16.25 7.51
CA PHE A 167 -3.08 15.12 6.61
C PHE A 167 -4.20 14.08 6.70
N PHE A 168 -4.65 13.73 7.91
CA PHE A 168 -5.75 12.78 8.12
C PHE A 168 -7.06 13.28 7.52
N LEU A 169 -7.38 14.58 7.74
CA LEU A 169 -8.61 15.18 7.20
C LEU A 169 -8.61 15.27 5.67
N GLN A 170 -7.45 15.49 5.06
CA GLN A 170 -7.30 15.48 3.60
C GLN A 170 -7.53 14.08 3.00
N ASN A 171 -7.32 13.03 3.76
CA ASN A 171 -7.40 11.64 3.31
C ASN A 171 -8.63 10.88 3.86
N GLN A 172 -9.60 11.58 4.43
CA GLN A 172 -10.84 10.95 4.88
C GLN A 172 -11.63 10.39 3.70
N GLY A 173 -11.90 9.08 3.74
CA GLY A 173 -12.63 8.37 2.69
C GLY A 173 -11.77 7.80 1.58
N SER A 174 -10.44 8.03 1.61
CA SER A 174 -9.51 7.42 0.65
C SER A 174 -9.05 6.04 1.10
N HIS A 175 -8.90 5.13 0.15
CA HIS A 175 -8.48 3.74 0.37
C HIS A 175 -7.29 3.39 -0.53
N LEU A 176 -6.41 2.49 -0.07
CA LEU A 176 -5.42 1.90 -0.97
C LEU A 176 -6.12 0.99 -1.98
N TYR A 177 -5.64 0.99 -3.23
CA TYR A 177 -6.14 0.09 -4.28
C TYR A 177 -6.21 -1.36 -3.79
N ALA A 178 -5.14 -1.85 -3.17
CA ALA A 178 -5.04 -3.22 -2.66
C ALA A 178 -6.09 -3.55 -1.59
N GLU A 179 -6.47 -2.57 -0.77
CA GLU A 179 -7.45 -2.76 0.31
C GLU A 179 -8.88 -2.78 -0.24
N ILE A 180 -9.17 -1.97 -1.28
CA ILE A 180 -10.53 -1.83 -1.81
C ILE A 180 -10.83 -2.78 -2.97
N GLU A 181 -9.81 -3.37 -3.62
CA GLU A 181 -9.98 -4.24 -4.79
C GLU A 181 -10.91 -5.44 -4.54
N PRO A 182 -10.80 -6.19 -3.43
CA PRO A 182 -11.72 -7.29 -3.14
C PRO A 182 -13.17 -6.82 -2.99
N TYR A 183 -13.37 -5.62 -2.43
CA TYR A 183 -14.69 -5.02 -2.28
C TYR A 183 -15.27 -4.63 -3.65
N ALA A 184 -14.50 -3.94 -4.48
CA ALA A 184 -14.91 -3.54 -5.83
C ALA A 184 -15.30 -4.76 -6.69
N SER A 185 -14.47 -5.82 -6.67
CA SER A 185 -14.73 -7.07 -7.40
C SER A 185 -16.00 -7.76 -6.94
N ARG A 186 -16.30 -7.74 -5.64
CA ARG A 186 -17.52 -8.31 -5.07
C ARG A 186 -18.76 -7.55 -5.54
N ILE A 187 -18.75 -6.22 -5.48
CA ILE A 187 -19.88 -5.39 -5.95
C ILE A 187 -20.09 -5.61 -7.45
N ASP A 188 -19.01 -5.62 -8.25
CA ASP A 188 -19.09 -5.85 -9.69
C ASP A 188 -19.73 -7.20 -10.02
N THR A 189 -19.33 -8.27 -9.32
CA THR A 189 -19.94 -9.61 -9.46
C THR A 189 -21.44 -9.61 -9.11
N GLN A 190 -21.83 -8.92 -8.05
CA GLN A 190 -23.24 -8.82 -7.63
C GLN A 190 -24.09 -8.08 -8.66
N LEU A 191 -23.56 -6.98 -9.23
CA LEU A 191 -24.23 -6.24 -10.30
C LEU A 191 -24.44 -7.11 -11.54
N GLN A 192 -23.42 -7.83 -11.98
CA GLN A 192 -23.50 -8.74 -13.13
C GLN A 192 -24.51 -9.88 -12.92
N GLN A 193 -24.62 -10.41 -11.70
CA GLN A 193 -25.59 -11.45 -11.37
C GLN A 193 -27.04 -10.92 -11.33
N GLN A 194 -27.23 -9.74 -10.74
CA GLN A 194 -28.56 -9.15 -10.57
C GLN A 194 -29.11 -8.54 -11.87
N PHE A 195 -28.23 -7.91 -12.66
CA PHE A 195 -28.58 -7.15 -13.85
C PHE A 195 -27.89 -7.74 -15.10
N SER A 196 -28.08 -9.02 -15.34
CA SER A 196 -27.37 -9.79 -16.38
C SER A 196 -27.62 -9.31 -17.83
N THR A 197 -28.67 -8.53 -18.08
CA THR A 197 -29.01 -7.95 -19.40
C THR A 197 -28.46 -6.53 -19.58
N GLU A 198 -28.02 -5.90 -18.50
CA GLU A 198 -27.50 -4.55 -18.51
C GLU A 198 -25.97 -4.54 -18.62
N GLN A 199 -25.44 -3.46 -19.21
CA GLN A 199 -24.01 -3.23 -19.24
C GLN A 199 -23.59 -2.51 -17.94
N SER A 200 -22.53 -3.00 -17.31
CA SER A 200 -21.93 -2.37 -16.16
C SER A 200 -20.43 -2.64 -16.14
N SER A 201 -19.63 -1.63 -15.88
CA SER A 201 -18.18 -1.75 -15.80
C SER A 201 -17.59 -0.76 -14.81
N LEU A 202 -16.67 -1.24 -13.98
CA LEU A 202 -15.82 -0.38 -13.16
C LEU A 202 -15.11 0.66 -14.04
N THR A 203 -14.96 1.88 -13.54
CA THR A 203 -14.33 3.01 -14.22
C THR A 203 -13.53 3.88 -13.26
N GLY A 204 -13.18 5.08 -13.66
CA GLY A 204 -12.48 6.06 -12.83
C GLY A 204 -11.09 5.62 -12.39
N ASP A 205 -10.69 6.12 -11.23
CA ASP A 205 -9.38 5.90 -10.63
C ASP A 205 -9.10 4.41 -10.40
N PHE A 206 -10.12 3.65 -10.01
CA PHE A 206 -9.98 2.21 -9.80
C PHE A 206 -9.63 1.46 -11.09
N ARG A 207 -10.32 1.74 -12.20
CA ARG A 207 -10.01 1.10 -13.50
C ARG A 207 -8.66 1.54 -14.03
N ARG A 208 -8.24 2.76 -13.74
CA ARG A 208 -6.90 3.25 -14.05
C ARG A 208 -5.82 2.72 -13.12
N GLN A 209 -6.19 1.96 -12.06
CA GLN A 209 -5.27 1.37 -11.08
C GLN A 209 -4.40 2.41 -10.38
N LEU A 210 -5.03 3.52 -9.94
CA LEU A 210 -4.34 4.47 -9.08
C LEU A 210 -4.09 3.86 -7.70
N GLU A 211 -3.04 4.28 -7.07
CA GLU A 211 -2.60 3.76 -5.76
C GLU A 211 -3.56 4.09 -4.62
N ILE A 212 -4.31 5.21 -4.76
CA ILE A 212 -5.30 5.70 -3.80
C ILE A 212 -6.63 5.87 -4.52
N ILE A 213 -7.71 5.39 -3.92
CA ILE A 213 -9.07 5.40 -4.45
C ILE A 213 -9.98 6.11 -3.45
N ASP A 214 -10.57 7.23 -3.84
CA ASP A 214 -11.46 8.02 -3.01
C ASP A 214 -12.90 7.48 -3.04
N HIS A 215 -13.31 6.96 -4.17
CA HIS A 215 -14.61 6.33 -4.38
C HIS A 215 -14.56 5.34 -5.54
N LEU A 216 -15.44 4.36 -5.53
CA LEU A 216 -15.58 3.41 -6.62
C LEU A 216 -16.62 3.89 -7.61
N GLN A 217 -16.30 3.82 -8.90
CA GLN A 217 -17.17 4.31 -9.97
C GLN A 217 -17.52 3.20 -10.96
N TRP A 218 -18.76 3.21 -11.43
CA TRP A 218 -19.24 2.36 -12.53
C TRP A 218 -19.89 3.21 -13.60
N VAL A 219 -19.65 2.85 -14.86
CA VAL A 219 -20.54 3.23 -15.98
C VAL A 219 -21.54 2.11 -16.13
N THR A 220 -22.84 2.44 -16.28
CA THR A 220 -23.89 1.43 -16.33
C THR A 220 -25.10 1.86 -17.16
N THR A 221 -25.79 0.87 -17.76
CA THR A 221 -27.10 1.03 -18.37
C THR A 221 -28.25 0.71 -17.39
N ILE A 222 -27.95 0.23 -16.18
CA ILE A 222 -28.93 0.04 -15.10
C ILE A 222 -29.60 1.39 -14.82
N THR A 223 -30.94 1.38 -14.70
CA THR A 223 -31.65 2.64 -14.42
C THR A 223 -31.34 3.18 -13.01
N PRO A 224 -31.40 4.51 -12.77
CA PRO A 224 -31.26 5.06 -11.43
C PRO A 224 -32.20 4.44 -10.41
N ALA A 225 -33.46 4.17 -10.80
CA ALA A 225 -34.48 3.59 -9.93
C ALA A 225 -34.11 2.15 -9.50
N ASP A 226 -33.61 1.32 -10.43
CA ASP A 226 -33.21 -0.06 -10.15
C ASP A 226 -31.95 -0.08 -9.26
N ALA A 227 -30.98 0.80 -9.54
CA ALA A 227 -29.79 0.96 -8.71
C ALA A 227 -30.16 1.38 -7.27
N THR A 228 -31.04 2.39 -7.12
CA THR A 228 -31.52 2.84 -5.80
C THR A 228 -32.24 1.71 -5.06
N ALA A 229 -33.14 0.99 -5.73
CA ALA A 229 -33.85 -0.14 -5.11
C ALA A 229 -32.88 -1.24 -4.64
N PHE A 230 -31.90 -1.59 -5.45
CA PHE A 230 -30.91 -2.61 -5.14
C PHE A 230 -30.05 -2.22 -3.93
N PHE A 231 -29.41 -1.05 -3.97
CA PHE A 231 -28.47 -0.63 -2.94
C PHE A 231 -29.15 -0.28 -1.61
N THR A 232 -30.33 0.36 -1.63
CA THR A 232 -31.08 0.65 -0.40
C THR A 232 -31.57 -0.63 0.27
N THR A 233 -31.99 -1.64 -0.51
CA THR A 233 -32.34 -2.96 0.03
C THR A 233 -31.14 -3.67 0.66
N ALA A 234 -29.94 -3.46 0.09
CA ALA A 234 -28.68 -3.97 0.64
C ALA A 234 -28.13 -3.14 1.83
N GLY A 235 -28.85 -2.10 2.28
CA GLY A 235 -28.50 -1.30 3.46
C GLY A 235 -27.54 -0.13 3.18
N PHE A 236 -27.36 0.25 1.92
CA PHE A 236 -26.60 1.44 1.54
C PHE A 236 -27.46 2.70 1.71
N GLU A 237 -26.81 3.81 2.05
CA GLU A 237 -27.41 5.12 2.12
C GLU A 237 -27.24 5.84 0.77
N GLU A 238 -28.34 6.27 0.14
CA GLU A 238 -28.25 7.14 -1.03
C GLU A 238 -27.83 8.54 -0.59
N ILE A 239 -26.76 9.08 -1.22
CA ILE A 239 -26.21 10.38 -0.89
C ILE A 239 -26.26 11.33 -2.09
N GLN A 240 -26.47 12.62 -1.82
CA GLN A 240 -26.45 13.64 -2.89
C GLN A 240 -25.03 13.83 -3.42
N PRO A 241 -24.87 14.09 -4.73
CA PRO A 241 -23.58 14.51 -5.28
C PRO A 241 -23.07 15.74 -4.55
N ASP A 242 -21.78 15.72 -4.15
CA ASP A 242 -21.14 16.92 -3.60
C ASP A 242 -20.85 17.90 -4.74
N PRO A 243 -21.42 19.11 -4.73
CA PRO A 243 -21.18 20.11 -5.77
C PRO A 243 -19.71 20.55 -5.87
N SER A 244 -18.92 20.35 -4.81
CA SER A 244 -17.50 20.70 -4.76
C SER A 244 -16.58 19.58 -5.26
N SER A 245 -17.09 18.34 -5.41
CA SER A 245 -16.33 17.17 -5.84
C SER A 245 -16.29 16.95 -7.36
N ALA A 246 -16.62 17.96 -8.16
CA ALA A 246 -16.53 17.92 -9.62
C ALA A 246 -15.07 17.79 -10.10
N SER A 247 -14.42 16.68 -9.79
CA SER A 247 -13.07 16.35 -10.27
C SER A 247 -13.05 15.79 -11.70
N SER A 248 -14.20 15.72 -12.38
CA SER A 248 -14.22 15.51 -13.84
C SER A 248 -15.37 16.31 -14.46
N ALA A 249 -15.02 17.31 -15.25
CA ALA A 249 -15.95 18.17 -16.02
C ALA A 249 -16.77 17.41 -17.09
N THR A 250 -16.76 16.08 -17.12
CA THR A 250 -17.33 15.22 -18.16
C THR A 250 -18.59 14.47 -17.75
N ALA A 251 -18.97 14.45 -16.47
CA ALA A 251 -20.14 13.67 -16.00
C ALA A 251 -21.48 14.44 -16.02
N SER A 252 -21.55 15.64 -16.61
CA SER A 252 -22.72 16.53 -16.44
C SER A 252 -23.91 16.25 -17.35
N ALA A 253 -23.87 15.30 -18.26
CA ALA A 253 -24.98 15.04 -19.20
C ALA A 253 -25.79 13.78 -18.91
N ALA A 254 -25.24 12.79 -18.22
CA ALA A 254 -25.96 11.58 -17.77
C ALA A 254 -26.05 11.65 -16.25
N GLY A 255 -27.26 11.52 -15.68
CA GLY A 255 -27.44 11.53 -14.23
C GLY A 255 -26.54 10.52 -13.53
N SER A 256 -26.04 10.83 -12.33
CA SER A 256 -25.33 9.86 -11.50
C SER A 256 -26.08 9.57 -10.22
N SER A 257 -25.97 8.34 -9.72
CA SER A 257 -26.45 7.94 -8.39
C SER A 257 -25.26 7.63 -7.49
N ARG A 258 -25.31 8.08 -6.26
CA ARG A 258 -24.24 7.85 -5.27
C ARG A 258 -24.77 7.15 -4.03
N PHE A 259 -24.04 6.15 -3.58
CA PHE A 259 -24.40 5.37 -2.41
C PHE A 259 -23.21 5.26 -1.47
N LYS A 260 -23.49 5.33 -0.18
CA LYS A 260 -22.51 5.11 0.86
C LYS A 260 -22.77 3.76 1.53
N SER A 261 -21.79 2.89 1.52
CA SER A 261 -21.88 1.60 2.19
C SER A 261 -21.90 1.76 3.71
N PRO A 262 -22.36 0.73 4.45
CA PRO A 262 -22.27 0.72 5.92
C PRO A 262 -20.83 0.89 6.45
N GLU A 263 -19.82 0.47 5.68
CA GLU A 263 -18.41 0.63 5.99
C GLU A 263 -17.86 2.03 5.66
N GLY A 264 -18.68 2.88 5.05
CA GLY A 264 -18.33 4.25 4.70
C GLY A 264 -17.76 4.43 3.29
N ILE A 265 -17.67 3.36 2.49
CA ILE A 265 -17.17 3.41 1.11
C ILE A 265 -18.23 4.04 0.22
N VAL A 266 -17.82 5.01 -0.60
CA VAL A 266 -18.68 5.69 -1.57
C VAL A 266 -18.63 4.97 -2.91
N LEU A 267 -19.81 4.65 -3.45
CA LEU A 267 -20.02 4.10 -4.79
C LEU A 267 -20.73 5.15 -5.64
N GLU A 268 -20.30 5.33 -6.88
CA GLU A 268 -20.92 6.22 -7.85
C GLU A 268 -21.26 5.47 -9.13
N PHE A 269 -22.50 5.61 -9.60
CA PHE A 269 -23.01 5.00 -10.84
C PHE A 269 -23.31 6.08 -11.85
N ILE A 270 -22.57 6.07 -12.95
CA ILE A 270 -22.73 6.97 -14.09
C ILE A 270 -23.67 6.26 -15.07
N HIS A 271 -24.91 6.72 -15.12
CA HIS A 271 -25.93 6.12 -15.98
C HIS A 271 -25.78 6.60 -17.41
N THR A 272 -25.82 5.69 -18.37
CA THR A 272 -25.64 5.99 -19.79
C THR A 272 -26.57 5.14 -20.67
N HIS A 273 -26.77 5.57 -21.92
CA HIS A 273 -27.48 4.77 -22.91
C HIS A 273 -26.56 3.67 -23.49
N PRO A 274 -27.09 2.49 -23.86
CA PRO A 274 -26.27 1.42 -24.48
C PRO A 274 -25.39 1.89 -25.64
N ASP A 275 -25.89 2.78 -26.50
CA ASP A 275 -25.14 3.28 -27.65
C ASP A 275 -23.91 4.13 -27.28
N THR A 276 -23.93 4.80 -26.12
CA THR A 276 -22.85 5.65 -25.63
C THR A 276 -22.05 5.01 -24.51
N PHE A 277 -22.32 3.75 -24.17
CA PHE A 277 -21.68 3.06 -23.06
C PHE A 277 -20.14 3.09 -23.15
N PHE A 278 -19.58 2.66 -24.27
CA PHE A 278 -18.11 2.61 -24.43
C PHE A 278 -17.47 3.99 -24.56
N SER A 279 -18.15 4.98 -25.12
CA SER A 279 -17.69 6.37 -25.14
C SER A 279 -17.64 6.95 -23.72
N THR A 280 -18.68 6.71 -22.91
CA THR A 280 -18.72 7.13 -21.49
C THR A 280 -17.65 6.39 -20.68
N LEU A 281 -17.50 5.07 -20.88
CA LEU A 281 -16.50 4.26 -20.21
C LEU A 281 -15.06 4.74 -20.52
N PHE A 282 -14.80 5.08 -21.79
CA PHE A 282 -13.51 5.65 -22.20
C PHE A 282 -13.25 6.99 -21.48
N GLN A 283 -14.20 7.94 -21.57
CA GLN A 283 -14.04 9.26 -20.94
C GLN A 283 -13.74 9.17 -19.45
N THR A 284 -14.51 8.38 -18.72
CA THR A 284 -14.38 8.23 -17.27
C THR A 284 -13.19 7.39 -16.84
N SER A 285 -12.58 6.65 -17.79
CA SER A 285 -11.36 5.85 -17.57
C SER A 285 -10.09 6.54 -18.08
N CYS A 286 -10.12 7.84 -18.31
CA CYS A 286 -8.97 8.66 -18.65
C CYS A 286 -8.69 9.68 -17.54
N SER A 287 -7.41 10.07 -17.36
CA SER A 287 -7.09 11.30 -16.65
C SER A 287 -7.52 12.51 -17.46
N GLY A 288 -7.64 13.68 -16.82
CA GLY A 288 -7.92 14.93 -17.53
C GLY A 288 -6.86 15.23 -18.60
N GLU A 289 -5.58 15.06 -18.26
CA GLU A 289 -4.44 15.28 -19.17
C GLU A 289 -4.51 14.38 -20.40
N PHE A 290 -4.77 13.09 -20.20
CA PHE A 290 -4.85 12.14 -21.32
C PHE A 290 -6.07 12.42 -22.21
N LEU A 291 -7.23 12.69 -21.61
CA LEU A 291 -8.48 12.95 -22.35
C LEU A 291 -8.37 14.24 -23.18
N GLU A 292 -7.79 15.30 -22.62
CA GLU A 292 -7.52 16.55 -23.35
C GLU A 292 -6.59 16.30 -24.53
N ALA A 293 -5.47 15.61 -24.32
CA ALA A 293 -4.54 15.25 -25.38
C ALA A 293 -5.19 14.39 -26.47
N PHE A 294 -6.05 13.43 -26.07
CA PHE A 294 -6.78 12.58 -27.01
C PHE A 294 -7.74 13.40 -27.88
N ASN A 295 -8.49 14.31 -27.28
CA ASN A 295 -9.41 15.21 -28.00
C ASN A 295 -8.67 16.13 -28.98
N GLU A 296 -7.53 16.70 -28.57
CA GLU A 296 -6.69 17.54 -29.44
C GLU A 296 -6.15 16.76 -30.65
N THR A 297 -5.78 15.50 -30.44
CA THR A 297 -5.14 14.66 -31.47
C THR A 297 -6.14 14.08 -32.46
N THR A 298 -7.32 13.67 -31.99
CA THR A 298 -8.25 12.83 -32.77
C THR A 298 -9.52 13.54 -33.20
N HIS A 299 -9.89 14.65 -32.55
CA HIS A 299 -11.17 15.35 -32.74
C HIS A 299 -12.40 14.40 -32.65
N TRP A 300 -12.33 13.39 -31.73
CA TRP A 300 -13.39 12.39 -31.61
C TRP A 300 -14.69 13.00 -31.07
N ASP A 301 -15.82 12.40 -31.46
CA ASP A 301 -17.14 12.78 -30.97
C ASP A 301 -17.58 11.84 -29.83
N PRO A 302 -17.76 12.33 -28.59
CA PRO A 302 -18.20 11.51 -27.46
C PRO A 302 -19.61 10.91 -27.63
N HIS A 303 -20.42 11.47 -28.52
CA HIS A 303 -21.78 10.99 -28.81
C HIS A 303 -21.83 9.96 -29.94
N HIS A 304 -20.70 9.73 -30.64
CA HIS A 304 -20.66 8.71 -31.68
C HIS A 304 -20.65 7.31 -31.06
N PRO A 305 -21.59 6.42 -31.46
CA PRO A 305 -21.62 5.05 -30.95
C PRO A 305 -20.40 4.23 -31.37
N HIS A 306 -19.79 3.54 -30.40
CA HIS A 306 -18.73 2.59 -30.65
C HIS A 306 -19.10 1.23 -30.01
N PRO A 307 -18.85 0.08 -30.70
CA PRO A 307 -19.18 -1.24 -30.15
C PRO A 307 -18.19 -1.71 -29.07
N SER A 308 -17.03 -1.05 -28.94
CA SER A 308 -16.02 -1.30 -27.91
C SER A 308 -15.03 -0.12 -27.82
N GLU A 309 -14.22 -0.10 -26.77
CA GLU A 309 -13.13 0.90 -26.68
C GLU A 309 -12.05 0.67 -27.76
N GLU A 310 -11.76 -0.59 -28.14
CA GLU A 310 -10.83 -0.92 -29.23
C GLU A 310 -11.31 -0.31 -30.56
N ALA A 311 -12.62 -0.38 -30.82
CA ALA A 311 -13.22 0.22 -32.02
C ALA A 311 -13.12 1.77 -31.98
N LEU A 312 -13.22 2.37 -30.80
CA LEU A 312 -13.03 3.81 -30.60
C LEU A 312 -11.58 4.22 -30.96
N PHE A 313 -10.59 3.51 -30.42
CA PHE A 313 -9.18 3.76 -30.76
C PHE A 313 -8.88 3.50 -32.23
N ALA A 314 -9.43 2.44 -32.82
CA ALA A 314 -9.26 2.13 -34.25
C ALA A 314 -9.86 3.22 -35.13
N ALA A 315 -11.03 3.78 -34.80
CA ALA A 315 -11.64 4.90 -35.51
C ALA A 315 -10.77 6.17 -35.45
N ALA A 316 -10.00 6.32 -34.37
CA ALA A 316 -9.01 7.40 -34.21
C ALA A 316 -7.65 7.11 -34.88
N ASN A 317 -7.48 5.98 -35.57
CA ASN A 317 -6.21 5.49 -36.13
C ASN A 317 -5.11 5.34 -35.07
N LEU A 318 -5.46 4.93 -33.86
CA LEU A 318 -4.55 4.70 -32.75
C LEU A 318 -4.56 3.24 -32.32
N PRO A 319 -3.46 2.71 -31.80
CA PRO A 319 -3.48 1.41 -31.11
C PRO A 319 -4.32 1.52 -29.83
N PHE A 320 -4.94 0.42 -29.42
CA PHE A 320 -5.64 0.39 -28.15
C PHE A 320 -4.69 0.68 -26.98
N ILE A 321 -5.05 1.66 -26.14
CA ILE A 321 -4.32 2.03 -24.95
C ILE A 321 -5.17 1.57 -23.73
N PRO A 322 -4.67 0.64 -22.90
CA PRO A 322 -5.39 0.17 -21.72
C PRO A 322 -5.68 1.31 -20.73
N ALA A 323 -6.77 1.22 -19.97
CA ALA A 323 -7.20 2.26 -19.05
C ALA A 323 -6.09 2.66 -18.04
N TYR A 324 -5.34 1.69 -17.51
CA TYR A 324 -4.25 1.96 -16.56
C TYR A 324 -3.07 2.76 -17.16
N ARG A 325 -2.96 2.92 -18.48
CA ARG A 325 -1.97 3.77 -19.17
C ARG A 325 -2.50 5.16 -19.55
N ARG A 326 -3.79 5.44 -19.36
CA ARG A 326 -4.43 6.69 -19.79
C ARG A 326 -4.27 7.81 -18.75
N GLU A 327 -3.03 8.07 -18.33
CA GLU A 327 -2.73 9.07 -17.31
C GLU A 327 -2.03 10.30 -17.90
N GLN A 328 -0.95 10.09 -18.64
CA GLN A 328 -0.06 11.15 -19.11
C GLN A 328 -0.13 11.28 -20.63
N ARG A 329 -0.04 12.50 -21.12
CA ARG A 329 0.00 12.83 -22.56
C ARG A 329 1.09 12.06 -23.30
N ILE A 330 2.26 11.88 -22.69
CA ILE A 330 3.41 11.19 -23.31
C ILE A 330 3.07 9.76 -23.79
N VAL A 331 2.10 9.09 -23.16
CA VAL A 331 1.68 7.75 -23.59
C VAL A 331 0.99 7.81 -24.95
N LEU A 332 0.13 8.81 -25.15
CA LEU A 332 -0.54 9.04 -26.44
C LEU A 332 0.46 9.46 -27.51
N ASP A 333 1.35 10.41 -27.20
CA ASP A 333 2.38 10.90 -28.14
C ASP A 333 3.27 9.74 -28.63
N ARG A 334 3.62 8.81 -27.75
CA ARG A 334 4.38 7.60 -28.13
C ARG A 334 3.56 6.64 -28.97
N ALA A 335 2.29 6.43 -28.62
CA ALA A 335 1.39 5.53 -29.34
C ALA A 335 1.12 5.99 -30.78
N THR A 336 1.21 7.29 -31.06
CA THR A 336 1.10 7.84 -32.45
C THR A 336 2.33 7.54 -33.30
N GLN A 337 3.50 7.29 -32.68
CA GLN A 337 4.77 7.13 -33.37
C GLN A 337 5.21 5.67 -33.48
N HIS A 338 4.91 4.87 -32.47
CA HIS A 338 5.36 3.48 -32.37
C HIS A 338 4.27 2.58 -31.78
N PRO A 339 4.23 1.29 -32.14
CA PRO A 339 3.40 0.31 -31.44
C PRO A 339 3.74 0.29 -29.93
N LEU A 340 2.72 0.16 -29.08
CA LEU A 340 2.96 -0.01 -27.64
C LEU A 340 3.72 -1.32 -27.40
N THR A 341 4.79 -1.24 -26.62
CA THR A 341 5.48 -2.44 -26.14
C THR A 341 4.58 -3.21 -25.17
N PRO A 342 4.66 -4.56 -25.15
CA PRO A 342 3.97 -5.36 -24.14
C PRO A 342 4.36 -4.88 -22.73
N ASP A 343 3.36 -4.70 -21.88
CA ASP A 343 3.57 -4.34 -20.49
C ASP A 343 4.13 -5.52 -19.69
N ILE A 344 4.84 -5.21 -18.63
CA ILE A 344 5.26 -6.21 -17.65
C ILE A 344 4.02 -6.85 -16.97
N GLU A 345 4.07 -8.16 -16.80
CA GLU A 345 3.06 -8.94 -16.08
C GLU A 345 3.68 -9.63 -14.85
N THR A 346 2.83 -10.05 -13.91
CA THR A 346 3.32 -10.73 -12.70
C THR A 346 4.08 -12.03 -13.02
N THR A 347 3.75 -12.69 -14.12
CA THR A 347 4.43 -13.89 -14.62
C THR A 347 5.84 -13.63 -15.15
N ASP A 348 6.20 -12.38 -15.42
CA ASP A 348 7.54 -12.00 -15.85
C ASP A 348 8.52 -11.86 -14.67
N ILE A 349 8.03 -11.85 -13.44
CA ILE A 349 8.88 -11.77 -12.25
C ILE A 349 9.49 -13.14 -11.99
N ARG A 350 10.81 -13.19 -11.93
CA ARG A 350 11.62 -14.42 -11.79
C ARG A 350 12.17 -14.61 -10.39
N ALA A 351 12.17 -13.55 -9.56
CA ALA A 351 12.80 -13.59 -8.27
C ALA A 351 12.10 -12.68 -7.27
N ILE A 352 12.34 -12.96 -5.99
CA ILE A 352 12.09 -12.05 -4.89
C ILE A 352 13.41 -11.36 -4.55
N ILE A 353 13.44 -10.05 -4.73
CA ILE A 353 14.53 -9.16 -4.32
C ILE A 353 13.99 -8.29 -3.19
N HIS A 354 14.81 -7.87 -2.23
CA HIS A 354 14.46 -7.11 -1.04
C HIS A 354 13.44 -7.86 -0.15
N SER A 355 13.99 -8.69 0.74
CA SER A 355 13.19 -9.43 1.72
C SER A 355 13.99 -9.68 3.01
N HIS A 356 13.27 -9.75 4.13
CA HIS A 356 13.81 -9.82 5.48
C HIS A 356 13.51 -11.16 6.13
N SER A 357 14.53 -11.73 6.77
CA SER A 357 14.44 -13.00 7.45
C SER A 357 14.38 -12.84 8.99
N LYS A 358 14.29 -13.94 9.72
CA LYS A 358 14.43 -13.96 11.18
C LYS A 358 15.80 -13.47 11.69
N TYR A 359 16.75 -13.23 10.80
CA TYR A 359 18.00 -12.57 11.17
C TYR A 359 17.79 -11.11 11.55
N SER A 360 16.87 -10.39 10.90
CA SER A 360 16.44 -9.06 11.34
C SER A 360 15.04 -9.10 11.97
N ASP A 361 14.04 -8.60 11.31
CA ASP A 361 12.66 -8.46 11.79
C ASP A 361 11.64 -9.25 10.95
N GLY A 362 12.10 -10.04 9.99
CA GLY A 362 11.24 -10.95 9.24
C GLY A 362 10.68 -12.10 10.10
N SER A 363 9.58 -12.67 9.65
CA SER A 363 8.84 -13.73 10.38
C SER A 363 9.32 -15.15 10.06
N ASN A 364 10.05 -15.33 8.95
CA ASN A 364 10.42 -16.64 8.43
C ASN A 364 11.93 -16.88 8.44
N THR A 365 12.33 -18.13 8.54
CA THR A 365 13.72 -18.59 8.38
C THR A 365 14.13 -18.54 6.91
N LEU A 366 15.42 -18.49 6.62
CA LEU A 366 15.94 -18.55 5.26
C LEU A 366 15.42 -19.77 4.47
N ALA A 367 15.35 -20.91 5.16
CA ALA A 367 14.85 -22.16 4.55
C ALA A 367 13.35 -22.07 4.18
N GLU A 368 12.50 -21.51 5.06
CA GLU A 368 11.07 -21.31 4.79
C GLU A 368 10.87 -20.33 3.64
N MET A 369 11.64 -19.23 3.60
CA MET A 369 11.59 -18.23 2.54
C MET A 369 12.00 -18.82 1.18
N ALA A 370 13.08 -19.59 1.13
CA ALA A 370 13.52 -20.26 -0.07
C ALA A 370 12.50 -21.30 -0.56
N ALA A 371 11.92 -22.10 0.36
CA ALA A 371 10.88 -23.07 0.02
C ALA A 371 9.65 -22.40 -0.60
N ALA A 372 9.19 -21.28 -0.03
CA ALA A 372 8.07 -20.50 -0.57
C ALA A 372 8.38 -19.90 -1.97
N CYS A 373 9.60 -19.45 -2.21
CA CYS A 373 10.04 -19.00 -3.53
C CYS A 373 10.00 -20.14 -4.56
N ILE A 374 10.51 -21.31 -4.20
CA ILE A 374 10.51 -22.50 -5.07
C ILE A 374 9.08 -22.94 -5.39
N GLU A 375 8.21 -23.00 -4.38
CA GLU A 375 6.78 -23.35 -4.55
C GLU A 375 6.06 -22.39 -5.50
N LYS A 376 6.35 -21.10 -5.41
CA LYS A 376 5.79 -20.07 -6.31
C LYS A 376 6.45 -20.02 -7.69
N GLY A 377 7.49 -20.82 -7.96
CA GLY A 377 8.18 -20.91 -9.25
C GLY A 377 9.23 -19.82 -9.49
N TYR A 378 9.68 -19.11 -8.46
CA TYR A 378 10.81 -18.17 -8.58
C TYR A 378 12.13 -18.91 -8.74
N GLU A 379 13.07 -18.31 -9.48
CA GLU A 379 14.37 -18.92 -9.81
C GLU A 379 15.43 -18.67 -8.72
N TYR A 380 15.28 -17.58 -7.97
CA TYR A 380 16.20 -17.21 -6.90
C TYR A 380 15.54 -16.26 -5.89
N LEU A 381 16.21 -16.11 -4.75
CA LEU A 381 15.84 -15.23 -3.65
C LEU A 381 17.02 -14.32 -3.32
N VAL A 382 16.77 -13.05 -3.03
CA VAL A 382 17.75 -12.11 -2.47
C VAL A 382 17.35 -11.78 -1.03
N ILE A 383 18.19 -12.13 -0.07
CA ILE A 383 18.00 -11.79 1.34
C ILE A 383 18.67 -10.47 1.63
N SER A 384 17.92 -9.51 2.17
CA SER A 384 18.34 -8.13 2.37
C SER A 384 18.00 -7.65 3.77
N ASP A 385 18.36 -8.45 4.80
CA ASP A 385 18.11 -8.08 6.20
C ASP A 385 18.69 -6.69 6.54
N HIS A 386 18.12 -6.03 7.54
CA HIS A 386 18.51 -4.68 7.95
C HIS A 386 19.93 -4.62 8.49
N SER A 387 20.62 -3.50 8.21
CA SER A 387 21.98 -3.23 8.71
C SER A 387 21.99 -2.81 10.19
N LYS A 388 23.16 -2.79 10.79
CA LYS A 388 23.37 -2.67 12.25
C LYS A 388 22.79 -1.39 12.88
N SER A 389 22.67 -0.30 12.15
CA SER A 389 22.10 0.95 12.68
C SER A 389 20.57 0.87 12.86
N ALA A 390 19.90 -0.07 12.19
CA ALA A 390 18.48 -0.35 12.38
C ALA A 390 18.23 -1.17 13.67
N GLY A 391 18.58 -0.63 14.82
CA GLY A 391 18.45 -1.33 16.10
C GLY A 391 17.01 -1.71 16.46
N TYR A 392 16.03 -0.98 15.97
CA TYR A 392 14.59 -1.28 16.13
C TYR A 392 14.16 -2.55 15.38
N ALA A 393 14.85 -2.88 14.27
CA ALA A 393 14.61 -4.03 13.42
C ALA A 393 15.61 -5.17 13.67
N ASN A 394 16.33 -5.18 14.80
CA ASN A 394 17.34 -6.18 15.11
C ASN A 394 18.46 -6.29 14.04
N GLY A 395 18.86 -5.16 13.47
CA GLY A 395 19.84 -5.09 12.38
C GLY A 395 21.14 -5.86 12.64
N LEU A 396 21.74 -6.39 11.58
CA LEU A 396 22.82 -7.36 11.66
C LEU A 396 24.15 -6.70 12.02
N LYS A 397 24.82 -7.22 13.05
CA LYS A 397 26.24 -6.96 13.31
C LYS A 397 27.10 -7.90 12.47
N GLU A 398 28.40 -7.59 12.36
CA GLU A 398 29.33 -8.29 11.47
C GLU A 398 29.49 -9.79 11.79
N ASP A 399 29.31 -10.23 13.03
CA ASP A 399 29.29 -11.63 13.44
C ASP A 399 28.06 -12.36 12.90
N ARG A 400 26.89 -11.73 13.01
CA ARG A 400 25.65 -12.30 12.49
C ARG A 400 25.57 -12.34 10.97
N ILE A 401 26.23 -11.41 10.28
CA ILE A 401 26.41 -11.48 8.81
C ILE A 401 27.17 -12.76 8.43
N ARG A 402 28.24 -13.10 9.15
CA ARG A 402 29.02 -14.33 8.87
C ARG A 402 28.19 -15.58 9.11
N GLU A 403 27.39 -15.61 10.18
CA GLU A 403 26.49 -16.73 10.49
C GLU A 403 25.46 -16.90 9.38
N GLN A 404 24.81 -15.79 8.95
CA GLN A 404 23.82 -15.82 7.86
C GLN A 404 24.44 -16.28 6.55
N HIS A 405 25.63 -15.77 6.20
CA HIS A 405 26.30 -16.16 4.97
C HIS A 405 26.65 -17.66 4.96
N ALA A 406 27.07 -18.23 6.09
CA ALA A 406 27.35 -19.65 6.21
C ALA A 406 26.07 -20.50 6.04
N GLU A 407 24.92 -20.07 6.62
CA GLU A 407 23.64 -20.74 6.41
C GLU A 407 23.16 -20.64 4.95
N ILE A 408 23.33 -19.48 4.31
CA ILE A 408 23.01 -19.31 2.90
C ILE A 408 23.84 -20.24 2.02
N ASP A 409 25.16 -20.38 2.29
CA ASP A 409 26.04 -21.28 1.54
C ASP A 409 25.61 -22.73 1.67
N GLU A 410 25.22 -23.18 2.89
CA GLU A 410 24.68 -24.52 3.12
C GLU A 410 23.35 -24.73 2.37
N LEU A 411 22.44 -23.75 2.46
CA LEU A 411 21.16 -23.81 1.75
C LEU A 411 21.35 -23.87 0.23
N ASN A 412 22.24 -23.06 -0.33
CA ASN A 412 22.55 -23.04 -1.75
C ASN A 412 23.10 -24.40 -2.24
N HIS A 413 23.88 -25.09 -1.41
CA HIS A 413 24.35 -26.43 -1.75
C HIS A 413 23.19 -27.43 -1.78
N ARG A 414 22.25 -27.34 -0.85
CA ARG A 414 21.10 -28.27 -0.74
C ARG A 414 20.00 -28.02 -1.74
N LEU A 415 19.75 -26.76 -2.08
CA LEU A 415 18.60 -26.32 -2.89
C LEU A 415 18.92 -26.17 -4.37
N ALA A 416 20.17 -26.48 -4.80
CA ALA A 416 20.53 -26.37 -6.21
C ALA A 416 19.50 -27.07 -7.12
N PRO A 417 19.06 -26.42 -8.23
CA PRO A 417 19.62 -25.23 -8.87
C PRO A 417 19.11 -23.87 -8.32
N PHE A 418 18.23 -23.82 -7.33
CA PHE A 418 17.78 -22.58 -6.71
C PHE A 418 18.95 -21.88 -5.99
N VAL A 419 18.97 -20.55 -5.98
CA VAL A 419 20.04 -19.75 -5.38
C VAL A 419 19.47 -18.68 -4.45
N ILE A 420 20.04 -18.56 -3.26
CA ILE A 420 19.85 -17.42 -2.36
C ILE A 420 21.08 -16.50 -2.51
N PHE A 421 20.86 -15.26 -2.96
CA PHE A 421 21.89 -14.24 -3.02
C PHE A 421 22.03 -13.52 -1.67
N LYS A 422 23.27 -13.25 -1.29
CA LYS A 422 23.65 -12.53 -0.07
C LYS A 422 23.51 -11.04 -0.33
N SER A 423 22.59 -10.38 0.35
CA SER A 423 22.42 -8.93 0.31
C SER A 423 22.25 -8.37 1.70
N ILE A 424 22.26 -7.07 1.79
CA ILE A 424 21.93 -6.29 2.98
C ILE A 424 21.15 -5.06 2.55
N GLU A 425 20.09 -4.72 3.28
CA GLU A 425 19.51 -3.40 3.22
C GLU A 425 20.31 -2.49 4.15
N SER A 426 21.30 -1.80 3.58
CA SER A 426 22.15 -0.88 4.31
C SER A 426 21.47 0.45 4.54
N ASP A 427 21.38 0.87 5.79
CA ASP A 427 21.00 2.26 6.10
C ASP A 427 21.93 3.25 5.40
N ILE A 428 21.32 4.28 4.80
CA ILE A 428 22.04 5.50 4.38
C ILE A 428 22.14 6.41 5.60
N LEU A 429 23.35 6.53 6.14
CA LEU A 429 23.61 7.32 7.34
C LEU A 429 23.41 8.82 7.09
N ASN A 430 23.53 9.62 8.15
CA ASN A 430 23.29 11.06 8.06
C ASN A 430 24.21 11.82 7.09
N ASP A 431 25.40 11.32 6.85
CA ASP A 431 26.37 11.86 5.89
C ASP A 431 26.26 11.22 4.48
N GLY A 432 25.34 10.26 4.31
CA GLY A 432 25.16 9.51 3.08
C GLY A 432 26.09 8.30 2.95
N ALA A 433 26.88 7.96 3.95
CA ALA A 433 27.66 6.73 3.98
C ALA A 433 26.75 5.50 4.16
N LEU A 434 27.20 4.34 3.68
CA LEU A 434 26.59 3.05 4.02
C LEU A 434 27.03 2.61 5.41
N ASP A 435 26.26 1.74 6.05
CA ASP A 435 26.39 1.38 7.47
C ASP A 435 27.57 0.43 7.79
N TYR A 436 28.31 -0.03 6.79
CA TYR A 436 29.46 -0.92 6.98
C TYR A 436 30.72 -0.43 6.25
N SER A 437 31.88 -0.94 6.72
CA SER A 437 33.15 -0.74 6.02
C SER A 437 33.18 -1.47 4.67
N PRO A 438 34.05 -1.05 3.74
CA PRO A 438 34.22 -1.72 2.45
C PRO A 438 34.52 -3.22 2.57
N ASP A 439 35.26 -3.65 3.59
CA ASP A 439 35.58 -5.07 3.81
C ASP A 439 34.33 -5.92 4.07
N ILE A 440 33.38 -5.38 4.81
CA ILE A 440 32.10 -6.07 5.04
C ILE A 440 31.21 -5.97 3.82
N LEU A 441 31.07 -4.80 3.19
CA LEU A 441 30.24 -4.61 1.99
C LEU A 441 30.68 -5.51 0.84
N SER A 442 31.99 -5.81 0.72
CA SER A 442 32.53 -6.69 -0.32
C SER A 442 32.10 -8.16 -0.17
N THR A 443 31.62 -8.57 1.02
CA THR A 443 31.17 -9.96 1.25
C THR A 443 29.76 -10.24 0.71
N PHE A 444 29.02 -9.20 0.35
CA PHE A 444 27.68 -9.33 -0.23
C PHE A 444 27.72 -9.46 -1.76
N ASP A 445 26.75 -10.15 -2.34
CA ASP A 445 26.55 -10.18 -3.79
C ASP A 445 26.07 -8.83 -4.30
N LEU A 446 25.16 -8.17 -3.55
CA LEU A 446 24.62 -6.84 -3.82
C LEU A 446 24.25 -6.12 -2.52
N VAL A 447 24.05 -4.79 -2.61
CA VAL A 447 23.63 -3.94 -1.49
C VAL A 447 22.47 -3.07 -1.92
N ILE A 448 21.40 -3.09 -1.15
CA ILE A 448 20.27 -2.15 -1.24
C ILE A 448 20.55 -1.03 -0.26
N ALA A 449 20.51 0.21 -0.70
CA ALA A 449 20.76 1.38 0.14
C ALA A 449 19.45 2.13 0.40
N SER A 450 19.05 2.27 1.66
CA SER A 450 17.75 2.82 2.06
C SER A 450 17.87 3.82 3.20
N VAL A 451 16.93 4.75 3.29
CA VAL A 451 16.85 5.73 4.38
C VAL A 451 15.74 5.34 5.36
N HIS A 452 16.11 4.99 6.60
CA HIS A 452 15.16 4.64 7.65
C HIS A 452 15.10 5.64 8.80
N SER A 453 16.08 6.52 8.92
CA SER A 453 16.17 7.48 10.01
C SER A 453 16.17 8.93 9.52
N ASN A 454 15.73 9.85 10.39
CA ASN A 454 15.71 11.29 10.09
C ASN A 454 14.92 11.64 8.80
N LEU A 455 13.78 10.98 8.60
CA LEU A 455 12.91 11.15 7.41
C LEU A 455 12.33 12.57 7.25
N LYS A 456 12.32 13.36 8.33
CA LYS A 456 11.95 14.78 8.28
C LYS A 456 13.18 15.64 8.01
N MET A 457 13.61 15.72 6.78
CA MET A 457 14.80 16.47 6.36
C MET A 457 14.47 17.42 5.21
N THR A 458 15.31 18.44 5.01
CA THR A 458 15.20 19.33 3.85
C THR A 458 15.63 18.62 2.58
N GLU A 459 15.24 19.17 1.42
CA GLU A 459 15.64 18.63 0.12
C GLU A 459 17.16 18.56 -0.03
N GLU A 460 17.90 19.62 0.37
CA GLU A 460 19.36 19.62 0.28
C GLU A 460 19.98 18.47 1.10
N LYS A 461 19.41 18.20 2.29
CA LYS A 461 19.89 17.10 3.13
C LYS A 461 19.57 15.74 2.53
N ALA A 462 18.36 15.56 1.98
CA ALA A 462 17.97 14.35 1.29
C ALA A 462 18.85 14.09 0.07
N MET A 463 19.01 15.10 -0.77
CA MET A 463 19.85 15.03 -1.97
C MET A 463 21.30 14.68 -1.64
N MET A 464 21.88 15.32 -0.63
CA MET A 464 23.25 15.02 -0.20
C MET A 464 23.38 13.56 0.26
N ARG A 465 22.45 13.05 1.10
CA ARG A 465 22.47 11.66 1.58
C ARG A 465 22.36 10.65 0.44
N LEU A 466 21.36 10.84 -0.43
CA LEU A 466 21.09 9.93 -1.53
C LEU A 466 22.23 9.93 -2.57
N LEU A 467 22.72 11.11 -2.98
CA LEU A 467 23.80 11.20 -3.96
C LEU A 467 25.10 10.58 -3.43
N ASN A 468 25.42 10.74 -2.14
CA ASN A 468 26.60 10.10 -1.54
C ASN A 468 26.44 8.57 -1.54
N ALA A 469 25.26 8.04 -1.17
CA ALA A 469 24.99 6.60 -1.21
C ALA A 469 25.01 6.04 -2.64
N ILE A 470 24.43 6.74 -3.62
CA ILE A 470 24.46 6.35 -5.03
C ILE A 470 25.89 6.31 -5.58
N ASN A 471 26.74 7.25 -5.15
CA ASN A 471 28.14 7.29 -5.57
C ASN A 471 28.99 6.19 -4.89
N ASN A 472 28.51 5.54 -3.83
CA ASN A 472 29.22 4.44 -3.20
C ASN A 472 29.30 3.24 -4.18
N PRO A 473 30.50 2.67 -4.43
CA PRO A 473 30.65 1.61 -5.43
C PRO A 473 29.86 0.34 -5.09
N TYR A 474 29.56 0.07 -3.83
CA TYR A 474 28.81 -1.11 -3.39
C TYR A 474 27.28 -0.97 -3.57
N THR A 475 26.71 0.23 -3.62
CA THR A 475 25.26 0.42 -3.80
C THR A 475 24.79 -0.15 -5.12
N THR A 476 24.00 -1.19 -5.10
CA THR A 476 23.46 -1.87 -6.28
C THR A 476 22.04 -1.42 -6.61
N ILE A 477 21.20 -1.26 -5.59
CA ILE A 477 19.81 -0.81 -5.68
C ILE A 477 19.63 0.35 -4.70
N LEU A 478 18.93 1.40 -5.15
CA LEU A 478 18.44 2.45 -4.27
C LEU A 478 17.02 2.05 -3.83
N GLY A 479 16.86 1.69 -2.55
CA GLY A 479 15.61 1.23 -1.97
C GLY A 479 14.65 2.38 -1.67
N HIS A 480 13.34 2.14 -1.75
CA HIS A 480 12.19 3.04 -1.47
C HIS A 480 12.54 4.54 -1.39
N LEU A 481 12.81 5.09 -2.56
CA LEU A 481 13.47 6.37 -2.87
C LEU A 481 13.11 7.54 -1.97
N THR A 482 11.84 7.70 -1.60
CA THR A 482 11.34 8.85 -0.83
C THR A 482 10.95 8.51 0.60
N GLY A 483 10.89 7.23 0.94
CA GLY A 483 10.41 6.74 2.22
C GLY A 483 8.94 7.08 2.49
N ARG A 484 8.13 7.33 1.44
CA ARG A 484 6.69 7.62 1.57
C ARG A 484 5.93 6.41 2.11
N LEU A 485 4.82 6.68 2.79
CA LEU A 485 3.79 5.71 3.13
C LEU A 485 2.44 6.31 2.75
N LEU A 486 1.80 5.76 1.74
CA LEU A 486 0.51 6.22 1.22
C LEU A 486 -0.52 6.30 2.36
N LEU A 487 -1.36 7.33 2.34
CA LEU A 487 -2.36 7.64 3.36
C LEU A 487 -1.81 7.79 4.80
N SER A 488 -0.48 7.86 4.97
CA SER A 488 0.13 7.89 6.31
C SER A 488 1.25 8.93 6.46
N ARG A 489 2.18 8.97 5.51
CA ARG A 489 3.35 9.87 5.58
C ARG A 489 3.79 10.26 4.18
N PRO A 490 3.91 11.56 3.88
CA PRO A 490 4.53 12.00 2.64
C PRO A 490 6.01 11.56 2.60
N GLY A 491 6.56 11.40 1.42
CA GLY A 491 8.00 11.22 1.24
C GLY A 491 8.77 12.48 1.63
N TYR A 492 10.06 12.34 1.93
CA TYR A 492 10.91 13.52 2.02
C TYR A 492 11.14 14.12 0.64
N PRO A 493 11.34 15.46 0.55
CA PRO A 493 11.49 16.14 -0.73
C PRO A 493 12.80 15.76 -1.42
N VAL A 494 12.74 15.49 -2.74
CA VAL A 494 13.89 15.19 -3.60
C VAL A 494 13.69 15.73 -5.01
N ASP A 495 14.77 16.08 -5.69
CA ASP A 495 14.78 16.23 -7.14
C ASP A 495 14.93 14.83 -7.79
N HIS A 496 13.80 14.28 -8.20
CA HIS A 496 13.75 12.93 -8.79
C HIS A 496 14.62 12.81 -10.05
N LYS A 497 14.67 13.83 -10.91
CA LYS A 497 15.46 13.79 -12.15
C LYS A 497 16.94 13.66 -11.82
N THR A 498 17.46 14.51 -10.93
CA THR A 498 18.86 14.46 -10.50
C THR A 498 19.20 13.11 -9.87
N ILE A 499 18.31 12.52 -9.06
CA ILE A 499 18.54 11.20 -8.46
C ILE A 499 18.54 10.09 -9.53
N ILE A 500 17.57 10.10 -10.44
CA ILE A 500 17.49 9.11 -11.53
C ILE A 500 18.75 9.18 -12.40
N ASP A 501 19.18 10.38 -12.81
CA ASP A 501 20.38 10.58 -13.63
C ASP A 501 21.63 10.09 -12.90
N ALA A 502 21.73 10.33 -11.59
CA ALA A 502 22.82 9.83 -10.76
C ALA A 502 22.82 8.30 -10.68
N CYS A 503 21.66 7.67 -10.53
CA CYS A 503 21.52 6.20 -10.54
C CYS A 503 21.97 5.61 -11.87
N VAL A 504 21.52 6.17 -12.99
CA VAL A 504 21.95 5.74 -14.34
C VAL A 504 23.46 5.85 -14.51
N LYS A 505 24.02 7.01 -14.19
CA LYS A 505 25.47 7.26 -14.26
C LYS A 505 26.27 6.27 -13.44
N ASN A 506 25.77 5.90 -12.27
CA ASN A 506 26.43 5.00 -11.34
C ASN A 506 26.03 3.52 -11.52
N LYS A 507 25.20 3.17 -12.49
CA LYS A 507 24.68 1.81 -12.69
C LYS A 507 24.02 1.26 -11.42
N VAL A 508 23.24 2.09 -10.75
CA VAL A 508 22.42 1.73 -9.59
C VAL A 508 20.99 1.52 -10.10
N ALA A 509 20.42 0.37 -9.84
CA ALA A 509 18.99 0.14 -10.11
C ALA A 509 18.13 0.93 -9.12
N ILE A 510 16.93 1.32 -9.53
CA ILE A 510 16.00 2.06 -8.68
C ILE A 510 14.87 1.12 -8.27
N GLU A 511 14.65 0.98 -6.98
CA GLU A 511 13.54 0.19 -6.48
C GLU A 511 12.19 0.83 -6.81
N LEU A 512 11.25 0.03 -7.31
CA LEU A 512 9.83 0.24 -7.12
C LEU A 512 9.39 -0.71 -6.01
N ASN A 513 9.38 -0.22 -4.78
CA ASN A 513 8.89 -0.98 -3.64
C ASN A 513 7.41 -1.33 -3.86
N ALA A 514 7.12 -2.62 -3.92
CA ALA A 514 5.81 -3.13 -4.31
C ALA A 514 4.80 -3.19 -3.16
N HIS A 515 5.23 -2.88 -1.92
CA HIS A 515 4.33 -2.88 -0.79
C HIS A 515 3.19 -1.87 -1.01
N PRO A 516 1.90 -2.26 -0.89
CA PRO A 516 0.76 -1.41 -1.24
C PRO A 516 0.73 -0.04 -0.55
N ARG A 517 1.30 0.06 0.65
CA ARG A 517 1.42 1.33 1.38
C ARG A 517 2.60 2.18 0.95
N ARG A 518 3.50 1.67 0.10
CA ARG A 518 4.68 2.41 -0.39
C ARG A 518 4.53 2.79 -1.85
N LEU A 519 4.57 1.80 -2.76
CA LEU A 519 4.68 1.98 -4.20
C LEU A 519 5.68 3.09 -4.56
N ASP A 520 6.87 3.00 -3.96
CA ASP A 520 7.98 3.97 -3.97
C ASP A 520 9.21 3.35 -4.66
N MET A 521 9.70 3.83 -5.73
CA MET A 521 9.53 5.13 -6.42
C MET A 521 8.12 5.31 -7.00
N ASP A 522 7.64 6.58 -7.05
CA ASP A 522 6.37 6.89 -7.70
C ASP A 522 6.42 6.52 -9.20
N TRP A 523 5.42 5.77 -9.66
CA TRP A 523 5.34 5.29 -11.04
C TRP A 523 5.38 6.43 -12.09
N ARG A 524 4.99 7.63 -11.71
CA ARG A 524 5.00 8.82 -12.60
C ARG A 524 6.40 9.19 -13.07
N TRP A 525 7.43 8.77 -12.33
CA TRP A 525 8.84 8.97 -12.67
C TRP A 525 9.46 7.82 -13.45
N ILE A 526 8.83 6.65 -13.52
CA ILE A 526 9.38 5.48 -14.21
C ILE A 526 9.58 5.75 -15.69
N SER A 527 8.63 6.43 -16.36
CA SER A 527 8.77 6.76 -17.79
C SER A 527 10.04 7.58 -18.05
N TYR A 528 10.30 8.62 -17.23
CA TYR A 528 11.54 9.38 -17.32
C TYR A 528 12.77 8.50 -17.04
N ALA A 529 12.72 7.67 -16.03
CA ALA A 529 13.83 6.77 -15.68
C ALA A 529 14.18 5.81 -16.84
N LEU A 530 13.16 5.26 -17.52
CA LEU A 530 13.35 4.40 -18.69
C LEU A 530 13.99 5.16 -19.85
N ASP A 531 13.59 6.40 -20.10
CA ASP A 531 14.17 7.26 -21.15
C ASP A 531 15.65 7.56 -20.89
N GLN A 532 16.04 7.73 -19.61
CA GLN A 532 17.45 7.90 -19.23
C GLN A 532 18.24 6.59 -19.23
N GLY A 533 17.60 5.46 -19.44
CA GLY A 533 18.27 4.16 -19.46
C GLY A 533 18.38 3.48 -18.09
N ALA A 534 17.62 3.93 -17.08
CA ALA A 534 17.60 3.31 -15.76
C ALA A 534 17.10 1.86 -15.81
N LEU A 535 17.57 1.04 -14.89
CA LEU A 535 17.02 -0.27 -14.56
C LEU A 535 16.14 -0.11 -13.31
N ILE A 536 14.93 -0.66 -13.35
CA ILE A 536 14.00 -0.68 -12.23
C ILE A 536 14.08 -2.05 -11.55
N SER A 537 13.80 -2.14 -10.25
CA SER A 537 13.64 -3.38 -9.52
C SER A 537 12.30 -3.36 -8.80
N ILE A 538 11.38 -4.24 -9.17
CA ILE A 538 10.10 -4.38 -8.45
C ILE A 538 10.33 -5.33 -7.28
N ASP A 539 10.32 -4.81 -6.07
CA ASP A 539 10.73 -5.51 -4.87
C ASP A 539 9.65 -5.43 -3.78
N PRO A 540 9.29 -6.55 -3.12
CA PRO A 540 8.17 -6.57 -2.18
C PRO A 540 8.50 -5.98 -0.80
N ASP A 541 9.79 -5.86 -0.43
CA ASP A 541 10.22 -5.49 0.93
C ASP A 541 9.53 -6.38 1.98
N ALA A 542 9.59 -7.68 1.71
CA ALA A 542 8.76 -8.66 2.40
C ALA A 542 9.33 -9.07 3.74
N HIS A 543 8.53 -8.96 4.80
CA HIS A 543 8.87 -9.41 6.16
C HIS A 543 8.21 -10.76 6.53
N SER A 544 7.49 -11.35 5.59
CA SER A 544 6.95 -12.71 5.65
C SER A 544 6.82 -13.29 4.24
N VAL A 545 6.61 -14.60 4.13
CA VAL A 545 6.39 -15.26 2.82
C VAL A 545 5.09 -14.81 2.15
N GLU A 546 4.08 -14.38 2.92
CA GLU A 546 2.84 -13.78 2.41
C GLU A 546 3.12 -12.44 1.71
N GLY A 547 4.11 -11.68 2.21
CA GLY A 547 4.54 -10.40 1.64
C GLY A 547 5.00 -10.50 0.19
N TYR A 548 5.39 -11.68 -0.30
CA TYR A 548 5.73 -11.90 -1.71
C TYR A 548 4.57 -11.58 -2.67
N ASN A 549 3.33 -11.69 -2.20
CA ASN A 549 2.15 -11.35 -2.99
C ASN A 549 2.07 -9.85 -3.34
N SER A 550 2.80 -9.00 -2.60
CA SER A 550 2.89 -7.55 -2.88
C SER A 550 3.50 -7.25 -4.25
N ILE A 551 4.31 -8.15 -4.82
CA ILE A 551 4.87 -8.04 -6.18
C ILE A 551 3.81 -7.63 -7.20
N ARG A 552 2.61 -8.19 -7.12
CA ARG A 552 1.50 -7.87 -8.02
C ARG A 552 1.21 -6.37 -8.05
N HIS A 553 1.21 -5.69 -6.90
CA HIS A 553 0.91 -4.26 -6.82
C HIS A 553 2.01 -3.38 -7.42
N GLY A 554 3.28 -3.79 -7.25
CA GLY A 554 4.40 -3.17 -7.94
C GLY A 554 4.29 -3.30 -9.47
N VAL A 555 3.90 -4.48 -9.97
CA VAL A 555 3.65 -4.71 -11.40
C VAL A 555 2.49 -3.83 -11.90
N LEU A 556 1.36 -3.75 -11.17
CA LEU A 556 0.24 -2.87 -11.52
C LEU A 556 0.67 -1.40 -11.61
N ALA A 557 1.52 -0.93 -10.70
CA ALA A 557 2.06 0.42 -10.74
C ALA A 557 3.05 0.62 -11.90
N ALA A 558 3.96 -0.32 -12.13
CA ALA A 558 5.00 -0.22 -13.14
C ALA A 558 4.47 -0.18 -14.58
N ARG A 559 3.46 -1.01 -14.89
CA ARG A 559 2.90 -1.08 -16.24
C ARG A 559 2.19 0.20 -16.69
N LYS A 560 1.75 1.03 -15.73
CA LYS A 560 1.20 2.37 -16.05
C LYS A 560 2.21 3.23 -16.81
N ALA A 561 3.49 3.10 -16.49
CA ALA A 561 4.58 3.83 -17.11
C ALA A 561 5.25 3.08 -18.28
N GLY A 562 4.76 1.89 -18.63
CA GLY A 562 5.28 1.09 -19.74
C GLY A 562 6.59 0.37 -19.43
N LEU A 563 6.82 -0.01 -18.16
CA LEU A 563 7.95 -0.87 -17.82
C LEU A 563 7.83 -2.21 -18.52
N THR A 564 8.94 -2.69 -19.10
CA THR A 564 9.05 -3.99 -19.77
C THR A 564 9.94 -4.94 -18.97
N PRO A 565 9.82 -6.28 -19.14
CA PRO A 565 10.60 -7.25 -18.36
C PRO A 565 12.11 -7.09 -18.48
N ASP A 566 12.61 -6.69 -19.65
CA ASP A 566 14.05 -6.47 -19.92
C ASP A 566 14.63 -5.25 -19.18
N ARG A 567 13.76 -4.37 -18.70
CA ARG A 567 14.11 -3.18 -17.92
C ARG A 567 13.81 -3.33 -16.43
N ASN A 568 13.38 -4.52 -15.98
CA ASN A 568 13.09 -4.84 -14.59
C ASN A 568 14.08 -5.90 -14.06
N LEU A 569 14.82 -5.55 -12.99
CA LEU A 569 15.86 -6.41 -12.43
C LEU A 569 15.29 -7.72 -11.87
N SER A 570 14.14 -7.68 -11.19
CA SER A 570 13.47 -8.88 -10.65
C SER A 570 12.85 -9.78 -11.72
N SER A 571 12.85 -9.35 -13.00
CA SER A 571 12.48 -10.18 -14.17
C SER A 571 13.68 -10.89 -14.80
N PHE A 572 14.89 -10.60 -14.37
CA PHE A 572 16.07 -11.30 -14.89
C PHE A 572 16.06 -12.75 -14.43
N GLY A 573 16.33 -13.68 -15.36
CA GLY A 573 16.62 -15.07 -14.99
C GLY A 573 17.91 -15.15 -14.17
N ARG A 574 18.07 -16.21 -13.38
CA ARG A 574 19.18 -16.40 -12.45
C ARG A 574 20.56 -16.15 -13.08
N GLU A 575 20.84 -16.68 -14.27
CA GLU A 575 22.15 -16.52 -14.90
C GLU A 575 22.37 -15.10 -15.45
N GLN A 576 21.31 -14.46 -15.94
CA GLN A 576 21.35 -13.05 -16.34
C GLN A 576 21.63 -12.14 -15.13
N PHE A 577 20.99 -12.41 -13.99
CA PHE A 577 21.20 -11.68 -12.75
C PHE A 577 22.65 -11.82 -12.24
N LYS A 578 23.19 -13.04 -12.24
CA LYS A 578 24.62 -13.28 -11.90
C LYS A 578 25.55 -12.47 -12.79
N THR A 579 25.31 -12.50 -14.11
CA THR A 579 26.10 -11.77 -15.08
C THR A 579 26.04 -10.27 -14.83
N TYR A 580 24.83 -9.72 -14.59
CA TYR A 580 24.63 -8.32 -14.25
C TYR A 580 25.44 -7.91 -13.01
N LEU A 581 25.38 -8.69 -11.93
CA LEU A 581 26.14 -8.39 -10.70
C LEU A 581 27.65 -8.43 -10.93
N ALA A 582 28.15 -9.43 -11.65
CA ALA A 582 29.59 -9.57 -11.95
C ALA A 582 30.11 -8.42 -12.83
N GLU A 583 29.37 -8.06 -13.89
CA GLU A 583 29.73 -6.94 -14.77
C GLU A 583 29.70 -5.60 -14.03
N ARG A 584 28.70 -5.42 -13.16
CA ARG A 584 28.58 -4.23 -12.35
C ARG A 584 29.78 -4.12 -11.38
N LYS A 585 30.08 -5.14 -10.59
CA LYS A 585 31.25 -5.17 -9.68
C LYS A 585 32.54 -4.86 -10.45
N LYS A 586 32.77 -5.54 -11.57
CA LYS A 586 33.92 -5.27 -12.44
C LYS A 586 33.98 -3.81 -12.89
N SER A 587 32.86 -3.22 -13.29
CA SER A 587 32.79 -1.83 -13.75
C SER A 587 33.06 -0.81 -12.64
N LYS A 588 32.86 -1.19 -11.38
CA LYS A 588 33.12 -0.39 -10.19
C LYS A 588 34.51 -0.63 -9.56
N GLY A 589 35.22 -1.65 -10.04
CA GLY A 589 36.54 -2.03 -9.52
C GLY A 589 36.47 -2.70 -8.14
N ILE A 590 35.40 -3.42 -7.85
CA ILE A 590 35.18 -4.13 -6.57
C ILE A 590 34.91 -5.62 -6.80
#